data_df61568a1718be969c544d40d8630c70
#
_entry.id   df61568a1718be969c544d40d8630c70
#
_cell.length_a   1.000
_cell.length_b   1.000
_cell.length_c   1.000
_cell.angle_alpha   90.00
_cell.angle_beta   90.00
_cell.angle_gamma   90.00
#
_symmetry.space_group_name_H-M   'P 1'
#
loop_
_entity.id
_entity.type
_entity.pdbx_description
1 polymer ?
#
loop_
_entity_poly.entity_id
_entity_poly.type
_entity_poly.pdbx_seq_one_letter_code
_entity_poly.pdbx_strand_id
1 'polypeptide(L)'
;MPASEPRISPASFVEQRPEGVVIRVRVKPRASRDQIEGPTPDGLLAVRLSAPPVENQANTALIELLARTLRRPKSAFTLIAGDKSRQKSILVTGLAAAEVEQKLRGT
;
A
#
# COMPACT_ATOMS: atom_id res chain seq x y z
N MET A 1 -21.77 -7.37 19.25
CA MET A 1 -20.77 -7.04 18.26
C MET A 1 -21.35 -6.06 17.27
N PRO A 2 -20.84 -4.87 17.21
CA PRO A 2 -21.38 -3.89 16.29
C PRO A 2 -21.06 -4.25 14.85
N ALA A 3 -22.06 -4.69 14.15
CA ALA A 3 -21.89 -5.02 12.75
C ALA A 3 -21.71 -3.79 11.89
N SER A 4 -21.95 -2.62 12.45
CA SER A 4 -21.86 -1.37 11.72
C SER A 4 -20.44 -0.87 11.54
N GLU A 5 -19.48 -1.43 12.25
CA GLU A 5 -18.11 -0.99 12.12
C GLU A 5 -17.55 -1.32 10.74
N PRO A 6 -16.76 -0.40 10.16
CA PRO A 6 -16.01 -0.76 8.98
C PRO A 6 -15.11 -1.94 9.29
N ARG A 7 -15.05 -2.87 8.38
CA ARG A 7 -14.30 -4.09 8.62
C ARG A 7 -12.98 -4.07 7.90
N ILE A 8 -11.94 -4.29 8.69
CA ILE A 8 -10.62 -4.58 8.16
C ILE A 8 -10.36 -6.01 8.59
N SER A 9 -10.20 -6.89 7.62
CA SER A 9 -9.93 -8.29 7.88
C SER A 9 -8.67 -8.43 8.73
N PRO A 10 -8.61 -9.41 9.64
CA PRO A 10 -7.37 -9.65 10.39
C PRO A 10 -6.16 -9.88 9.49
N ALA A 11 -6.39 -10.37 8.27
CA ALA A 11 -5.32 -10.58 7.30
C ALA A 11 -5.21 -9.42 6.32
N SER A 12 -5.83 -8.28 6.62
CA SER A 12 -5.81 -7.14 5.72
C SER A 12 -4.42 -6.52 5.63
N PHE A 13 -4.13 -5.98 4.45
CA PHE A 13 -2.89 -5.26 4.21
C PHE A 13 -2.93 -3.82 4.74
N VAL A 14 -4.04 -3.37 5.31
CA VAL A 14 -4.15 -2.03 5.88
C VAL A 14 -4.32 -2.09 7.38
N GLU A 15 -3.83 -1.04 8.05
CA GLU A 15 -3.94 -0.91 9.50
C GLU A 15 -4.23 0.54 9.84
N GLN A 16 -5.32 0.78 10.57
CA GLN A 16 -5.65 2.13 11.03
C GLN A 16 -4.79 2.49 12.23
N ARG A 17 -4.17 3.66 12.16
CA ARG A 17 -3.38 4.23 13.27
C ARG A 17 -3.83 5.66 13.53
N PRO A 18 -3.48 6.24 14.70
CA PRO A 18 -3.85 7.62 14.97
C PRO A 18 -3.32 8.62 13.93
N GLU A 19 -2.14 8.38 13.39
CA GLU A 19 -1.53 9.29 12.42
C GLU A 19 -2.00 9.06 10.99
N GLY A 20 -2.69 7.95 10.70
CA GLY A 20 -3.16 7.65 9.36
C GLY A 20 -3.36 6.18 9.16
N VAL A 21 -3.26 5.73 7.91
CA VAL A 21 -3.45 4.34 7.53
C VAL A 21 -2.14 3.77 7.03
N VAL A 22 -1.73 2.63 7.56
CA VAL A 22 -0.53 1.93 7.10
C VAL A 22 -0.94 0.88 6.07
N ILE A 23 -0.25 0.90 4.93
CA ILE A 23 -0.44 -0.09 3.86
C ILE A 23 0.81 -0.96 3.84
N ARG A 24 0.63 -2.27 4.02
CA ARG A 24 1.73 -3.22 3.99
C ARG A 24 1.81 -3.84 2.59
N VAL A 25 2.97 -3.70 1.96
CA VAL A 25 3.14 -4.00 0.54
C VAL A 25 4.28 -4.99 0.36
N ARG A 26 4.11 -5.93 -0.57
CA ARG A 26 5.22 -6.74 -1.09
C ARG A 26 5.47 -6.35 -2.53
N VAL A 27 6.68 -5.86 -2.80
CA VAL A 27 7.06 -5.37 -4.11
C VAL A 27 7.70 -6.48 -4.92
N LYS A 28 7.29 -6.60 -6.19
CA LYS A 28 7.92 -7.48 -7.18
C LYS A 28 8.57 -6.58 -8.22
N PRO A 29 9.89 -6.37 -8.16
CA PRO A 29 10.57 -5.47 -9.07
C PRO A 29 10.78 -6.09 -10.46
N ARG A 30 11.25 -5.29 -11.40
CA ARG A 30 11.58 -5.70 -12.76
C ARG A 30 10.38 -6.29 -13.51
N ALA A 31 9.18 -5.84 -13.18
CA ALA A 31 8.00 -6.23 -13.92
C ALA A 31 7.93 -5.43 -15.22
N SER A 32 7.05 -5.86 -16.12
CA SER A 32 6.88 -5.15 -17.39
C SER A 32 6.20 -3.80 -17.20
N ARG A 33 5.45 -3.63 -16.12
CA ARG A 33 4.78 -2.36 -15.81
C ARG A 33 4.42 -2.31 -14.33
N ASP A 34 4.12 -1.10 -13.86
CA ASP A 34 3.64 -0.90 -12.50
C ASP A 34 2.19 -1.34 -12.40
N GLN A 35 1.88 -2.18 -11.43
CA GLN A 35 0.53 -2.72 -11.30
C GLN A 35 0.29 -3.20 -9.87
N ILE A 36 -0.88 -2.86 -9.34
CA ILE A 36 -1.33 -3.41 -8.06
C ILE A 36 -2.00 -4.75 -8.36
N GLU A 37 -1.46 -5.83 -7.80
CA GLU A 37 -2.00 -7.16 -8.05
C GLU A 37 -3.13 -7.52 -7.10
N GLY A 38 -3.05 -7.04 -5.85
CA GLY A 38 -4.09 -7.32 -4.89
C GLY A 38 -3.55 -7.96 -3.62
N PRO A 39 -4.46 -8.29 -2.69
CA PRO A 39 -4.04 -8.83 -1.40
C PRO A 39 -3.49 -10.24 -1.50
N THR A 40 -2.55 -10.54 -0.60
CA THR A 40 -1.98 -11.88 -0.48
C THR A 40 -2.55 -12.56 0.76
N PRO A 41 -2.46 -13.90 0.83
CA PRO A 41 -2.98 -14.61 2.01
C PRO A 41 -2.28 -14.25 3.31
N ASP A 42 -1.04 -13.75 3.25
CA ASP A 42 -0.28 -13.40 4.45
C ASP A 42 -0.41 -11.92 4.85
N GLY A 43 -1.42 -11.24 4.34
CA GLY A 43 -1.75 -9.90 4.82
C GLY A 43 -0.94 -8.79 4.20
N LEU A 44 -0.49 -8.96 2.97
CA LEU A 44 0.25 -7.94 2.24
C LEU A 44 -0.50 -7.59 0.96
N LEU A 45 -0.16 -6.44 0.39
CA LEU A 45 -0.64 -6.05 -0.93
C LEU A 45 0.49 -6.30 -1.92
N ALA A 46 0.28 -7.21 -2.85
CA ALA A 46 1.28 -7.49 -3.87
C ALA A 46 1.24 -6.40 -4.94
N VAL A 47 2.40 -5.83 -5.23
CA VAL A 47 2.54 -4.74 -6.19
C VAL A 47 3.72 -5.05 -7.11
N ARG A 48 3.48 -4.97 -8.42
CA ARG A 48 4.54 -5.11 -9.42
C ARG A 48 5.05 -3.73 -9.78
N LEU A 49 6.38 -3.61 -9.85
CA LEU A 49 7.00 -2.36 -10.26
C LEU A 49 8.01 -2.64 -11.36
N SER A 50 8.01 -1.80 -12.38
CA SER A 50 8.99 -1.91 -13.46
C SER A 50 10.36 -1.42 -13.02
N ALA A 51 10.43 -0.65 -11.93
CA ALA A 51 11.69 -0.13 -11.42
C ALA A 51 12.63 -1.27 -11.04
N PRO A 52 13.95 -1.07 -11.20
CA PRO A 52 14.91 -2.05 -10.71
C PRO A 52 14.88 -2.10 -9.18
N PRO A 53 15.43 -3.17 -8.57
CA PRO A 53 15.41 -3.31 -7.10
C PRO A 53 16.46 -2.41 -6.43
N VAL A 54 16.52 -1.18 -6.87
CA VAL A 54 17.32 -0.13 -6.22
C VAL A 54 16.36 0.62 -5.32
N GLU A 55 16.66 0.67 -4.04
CA GLU A 55 15.71 1.06 -3.01
C GLU A 55 15.01 2.39 -3.29
N ASN A 56 15.76 3.42 -3.70
CA ASN A 56 15.14 4.74 -3.92
C ASN A 56 14.21 4.73 -5.11
N GLN A 57 14.56 4.00 -6.17
CA GLN A 57 13.72 3.94 -7.35
C GLN A 57 12.44 3.16 -7.09
N ALA A 58 12.56 2.04 -6.38
CA ALA A 58 11.38 1.24 -6.04
C ALA A 58 10.46 1.99 -5.09
N ASN A 59 11.02 2.67 -4.09
CA ASN A 59 10.23 3.42 -3.14
C ASN A 59 9.47 4.55 -3.82
N THR A 60 10.14 5.28 -4.70
CA THR A 60 9.50 6.36 -5.44
C THR A 60 8.39 5.84 -6.35
N ALA A 61 8.66 4.76 -7.08
CA ALA A 61 7.66 4.19 -7.99
C ALA A 61 6.45 3.68 -7.22
N LEU A 62 6.67 3.07 -6.05
CA LEU A 62 5.57 2.58 -5.23
C LEU A 62 4.67 3.73 -4.76
N ILE A 63 5.27 4.80 -4.25
CA ILE A 63 4.51 5.94 -3.78
C ILE A 63 3.74 6.59 -4.93
N GLU A 64 4.36 6.71 -6.09
CA GLU A 64 3.67 7.28 -7.24
C GLU A 64 2.48 6.44 -7.67
N LEU A 65 2.62 5.12 -7.65
CA LEU A 65 1.52 4.23 -8.01
C LEU A 65 0.37 4.33 -7.01
N LEU A 66 0.68 4.32 -5.72
CA LEU A 66 -0.34 4.44 -4.68
C LEU A 66 -1.03 5.81 -4.74
N ALA A 67 -0.25 6.87 -4.98
CA ALA A 67 -0.81 8.22 -5.07
C ALA A 67 -1.80 8.33 -6.22
N ARG A 68 -1.48 7.77 -7.38
CA ARG A 68 -2.40 7.77 -8.52
C ARG A 68 -3.65 6.96 -8.21
N THR A 69 -3.48 5.79 -7.65
CA THR A 69 -4.60 4.88 -7.39
C THR A 69 -5.54 5.44 -6.35
N LEU A 70 -5.01 6.03 -5.30
CA LEU A 70 -5.81 6.57 -4.20
C LEU A 70 -6.19 8.03 -4.41
N ARG A 71 -5.67 8.65 -5.47
CA ARG A 71 -5.97 10.04 -5.83
C ARG A 71 -5.62 11.01 -4.69
N ARG A 72 -4.44 10.81 -4.12
CA ARG A 72 -3.88 11.69 -3.10
C ARG A 72 -2.53 12.18 -3.58
N PRO A 73 -2.11 13.37 -3.14
CA PRO A 73 -0.78 13.84 -3.50
C PRO A 73 0.30 12.96 -2.89
N LYS A 74 1.46 12.91 -3.53
CA LYS A 74 2.56 12.09 -3.02
C LYS A 74 2.97 12.49 -1.61
N SER A 75 2.79 13.76 -1.25
CA SER A 75 3.13 14.24 0.08
C SER A 75 2.27 13.63 1.18
N ALA A 76 1.14 12.99 0.83
CA ALA A 76 0.31 12.29 1.81
C ALA A 76 0.87 10.92 2.18
N PHE A 77 1.94 10.47 1.54
CA PHE A 77 2.49 9.12 1.71
C PHE A 77 3.88 9.19 2.31
N THR A 78 4.15 8.33 3.29
CA THR A 78 5.45 8.24 3.94
C THR A 78 5.85 6.79 4.08
N LEU A 79 7.04 6.45 3.60
CA LEU A 79 7.60 5.12 3.82
C LEU A 79 8.07 5.04 5.27
N ILE A 80 7.48 4.14 6.05
CA ILE A 80 7.81 4.03 7.48
C ILE A 80 8.59 2.79 7.83
N ALA A 81 8.68 1.82 6.91
CA ALA A 81 9.48 0.61 7.14
C ALA A 81 9.81 -0.04 5.82
N GLY A 82 10.93 -0.74 5.78
CA GLY A 82 11.29 -1.57 4.63
C GLY A 82 11.90 -0.82 3.47
N ASP A 83 12.62 0.26 3.74
CA ASP A 83 13.21 1.05 2.65
C ASP A 83 14.19 0.23 1.80
N LYS A 84 14.82 -0.79 2.38
CA LYS A 84 15.76 -1.67 1.68
C LYS A 84 15.21 -3.09 1.51
N SER A 85 13.91 -3.24 1.64
CA SER A 85 13.26 -4.54 1.59
C SER A 85 12.19 -4.55 0.52
N ARG A 86 11.85 -5.73 0.03
CA ARG A 86 10.70 -5.89 -0.86
C ARG A 86 9.38 -5.78 -0.09
N GLN A 87 9.43 -5.95 1.22
CA GLN A 87 8.25 -5.80 2.07
C GLN A 87 8.31 -4.43 2.73
N LYS A 88 7.37 -3.56 2.38
CA LYS A 88 7.40 -2.16 2.77
C LYS A 88 6.11 -1.77 3.45
N SER A 89 6.20 -0.78 4.33
CA SER A 89 5.03 -0.20 4.98
C SER A 89 4.96 1.28 4.65
N ILE A 90 3.81 1.71 4.16
CA ILE A 90 3.57 3.08 3.73
C ILE A 90 2.44 3.66 4.58
N LEU A 91 2.69 4.82 5.17
CA LEU A 91 1.65 5.56 5.90
C LEU A 91 1.00 6.54 4.94
N VAL A 92 -0.33 6.55 4.89
CA VAL A 92 -1.07 7.53 4.09
C VAL A 92 -2.01 8.30 5.01
N THR A 93 -2.09 9.62 4.81
CA THR A 93 -2.98 10.49 5.57
C THR A 93 -4.14 10.94 4.70
N GLY A 94 -5.25 11.34 5.35
CA GLY A 94 -6.38 11.90 4.66
C GLY A 94 -7.37 10.91 4.10
N LEU A 95 -7.23 9.62 4.44
CA LEU A 95 -8.14 8.57 3.99
C LEU A 95 -8.45 7.65 5.15
N ALA A 96 -9.64 7.05 5.13
CA ALA A 96 -10.01 6.02 6.10
C ALA A 96 -9.48 4.67 5.64
N ALA A 97 -9.19 3.78 6.61
CA ALA A 97 -8.65 2.45 6.29
C ALA A 97 -9.58 1.66 5.37
N ALA A 98 -10.89 1.70 5.62
CA ALA A 98 -11.84 0.98 4.80
C ALA A 98 -11.83 1.48 3.35
N GLU A 99 -11.68 2.79 3.18
CA GLU A 99 -11.62 3.39 1.86
C GLU A 99 -10.35 2.96 1.12
N VAL A 100 -9.22 2.97 1.81
CA VAL A 100 -7.95 2.53 1.23
C VAL A 100 -8.03 1.06 0.82
N GLU A 101 -8.54 0.22 1.71
CA GLU A 101 -8.66 -1.20 1.42
C GLU A 101 -9.55 -1.44 0.21
N GLN A 102 -10.69 -0.77 0.15
CA GLN A 102 -11.62 -0.95 -0.95
C GLN A 102 -11.01 -0.56 -2.29
N LYS A 103 -10.35 0.59 -2.33
CA LYS A 103 -9.76 1.09 -3.58
C LYS A 103 -8.61 0.22 -4.06
N LEU A 104 -7.78 -0.27 -3.16
CA LEU A 104 -6.63 -1.08 -3.54
C LEU A 104 -7.04 -2.51 -3.85
N ARG A 105 -8.05 -3.03 -3.17
CA ARG A 105 -8.53 -4.39 -3.40
C ARG A 105 -9.29 -4.48 -4.71
N GLY A 106 -9.97 -3.44 -5.11
CA GLY A 106 -10.76 -3.42 -6.33
C GLY A 106 -10.02 -3.03 -7.58
N THR A 107 -8.72 -2.85 -7.49
CA THR A 107 -7.90 -2.39 -8.62
C THR A 107 -7.42 -3.56 -9.47
#